data_6bbd107284a07dfc45fd86c0370ab722
#
_entry.id   6bbd107284a07dfc45fd86c0370ab722
#
_cell.length_a   1.000
_cell.length_b   1.000
_cell.length_c   1.000
_cell.angle_alpha   90.00
_cell.angle_beta   90.00
_cell.angle_gamma   90.00
#
_symmetry.space_group_name_H-M   'P 1'
#
loop_
_entity.id
_entity.type
_entity.pdbx_description
1 polymer ?
#
loop_
_entity_poly.entity_id
_entity_poly.type
_entity_poly.pdbx_seq_one_letter_code
_entity_poly.pdbx_strand_id
1 'polypeptide(L)'
;MLADGLDDPLDFSAVRLARAYRDGELTPSVHVERALERAHERGAKVGAFSCVTDDRARTQAERAEEMLRAERSGGGAPAPLLAGIPLPIKDLVEVEGLPFEAGSPALAGNMSTRTD
;
A
#
# COMPACT_ATOMS: atom_id res chain seq x y z
N MET A 1 -14.77 1.86 -13.96
CA MET A 1 -14.68 0.81 -14.99
C MET A 1 -13.48 1.15 -15.86
N LEU A 2 -12.37 0.44 -15.68
CA LEU A 2 -11.20 0.60 -16.55
C LEU A 2 -11.55 -0.04 -17.89
N ALA A 3 -11.41 0.71 -18.97
CA ALA A 3 -11.66 0.21 -20.31
C ALA A 3 -10.76 -0.98 -20.61
N ASP A 4 -11.29 -2.00 -21.27
CA ASP A 4 -10.53 -3.14 -21.79
C ASP A 4 -9.36 -2.63 -22.64
N GLY A 5 -8.13 -2.88 -22.18
CA GLY A 5 -6.90 -2.51 -22.89
C GLY A 5 -5.96 -1.55 -22.15
N LEU A 6 -6.30 -1.09 -20.94
CA LEU A 6 -5.34 -0.38 -20.10
C LEU A 6 -4.53 -1.39 -19.28
N ASP A 7 -3.23 -1.18 -19.23
CA ASP A 7 -2.32 -1.94 -18.37
C ASP A 7 -2.87 -2.00 -16.93
N ASP A 8 -2.74 -3.16 -16.28
CA ASP A 8 -3.16 -3.31 -14.89
C ASP A 8 -2.38 -2.30 -14.00
N PRO A 9 -3.04 -1.47 -13.19
CA PRO A 9 -2.35 -0.53 -12.29
C PRO A 9 -1.32 -1.20 -11.38
N LEU A 10 -1.48 -2.49 -11.09
CA LEU A 10 -0.52 -3.26 -10.32
C LEU A 10 0.81 -3.51 -11.06
N ASP A 11 0.86 -3.26 -12.37
CA ASP A 11 2.07 -3.37 -13.17
C ASP A 11 2.71 -2.00 -13.46
N PHE A 12 2.13 -0.92 -12.94
CA PHE A 12 2.66 0.43 -13.10
C PHE A 12 3.92 0.65 -12.25
N SER A 13 4.88 1.40 -12.78
CA SER A 13 5.97 1.91 -11.96
C SER A 13 5.46 2.89 -10.89
N ALA A 14 6.21 3.04 -9.79
CA ALA A 14 5.87 4.02 -8.74
C ALA A 14 5.72 5.44 -9.30
N VAL A 15 6.54 5.82 -10.29
CA VAL A 15 6.46 7.13 -10.95
C VAL A 15 5.15 7.29 -11.72
N ARG A 16 4.73 6.25 -12.44
CA ARG A 16 3.45 6.27 -13.17
C ARG A 16 2.25 6.33 -12.21
N LEU A 17 2.30 5.56 -11.11
CA LEU A 17 1.27 5.60 -10.06
C LEU A 17 1.17 6.99 -9.43
N ALA A 18 2.31 7.58 -9.04
CA ALA A 18 2.34 8.91 -8.44
C ALA A 18 1.75 9.99 -9.36
N ARG A 19 1.95 9.86 -10.68
CA ARG A 19 1.32 10.75 -11.68
C ARG A 19 -0.18 10.49 -11.79
N ALA A 20 -0.58 9.23 -11.98
CA ALA A 20 -1.99 8.84 -12.12
C ALA A 20 -2.84 9.31 -10.93
N TYR A 21 -2.29 9.23 -9.70
CA TYR A 21 -2.96 9.74 -8.51
C TYR A 21 -3.10 11.27 -8.53
N ARG A 22 -2.05 12.00 -8.94
CA ARG A 22 -2.08 13.46 -9.01
C ARG A 22 -3.00 13.97 -10.10
N ASP A 23 -3.03 13.27 -11.22
CA ASP A 23 -3.91 13.60 -12.37
C ASP A 23 -5.37 13.17 -12.13
N GLY A 24 -5.62 12.36 -11.09
CA GLY A 24 -6.96 11.86 -10.76
C GLY A 24 -7.44 10.71 -11.66
N GLU A 25 -6.54 10.13 -12.46
CA GLU A 25 -6.85 8.98 -13.32
C GLU A 25 -7.08 7.70 -12.51
N LEU A 26 -6.43 7.59 -11.36
CA LEU A 26 -6.52 6.49 -10.42
C LEU A 26 -6.54 7.04 -9.00
N THR A 27 -7.26 6.38 -8.09
CA THR A 27 -7.20 6.73 -6.67
C THR A 27 -6.43 5.70 -5.86
N PRO A 28 -5.74 6.14 -4.78
CA PRO A 28 -5.10 5.21 -3.84
C PRO A 28 -6.03 4.11 -3.34
N SER A 29 -7.26 4.44 -2.97
CA SER A 29 -8.23 3.47 -2.44
C SER A 29 -8.54 2.36 -3.45
N VAL A 30 -8.79 2.70 -4.72
CA VAL A 30 -9.06 1.71 -5.77
C VAL A 30 -7.84 0.82 -6.02
N HIS A 31 -6.65 1.42 -6.05
CA HIS A 31 -5.41 0.67 -6.28
C HIS A 31 -5.08 -0.27 -5.12
N VAL A 32 -5.25 0.19 -3.87
CA VAL A 32 -4.99 -0.61 -2.67
C VAL A 32 -5.94 -1.81 -2.60
N GLU A 33 -7.24 -1.66 -2.91
CA GLU A 33 -8.16 -2.80 -2.98
C GLU A 33 -7.67 -3.87 -3.96
N ARG A 34 -7.23 -3.49 -5.15
CA ARG A 34 -6.66 -4.44 -6.12
C ARG A 34 -5.39 -5.11 -5.62
N ALA A 35 -4.53 -4.34 -4.93
CA ALA A 35 -3.31 -4.89 -4.33
C ALA A 35 -3.62 -5.92 -3.23
N LEU A 36 -4.63 -5.64 -2.39
CA LEU A 36 -5.11 -6.56 -1.35
C LEU A 36 -5.72 -7.84 -1.95
N GLU A 37 -6.57 -7.70 -2.96
CA GLU A 37 -7.11 -8.86 -3.70
C GLU A 37 -5.98 -9.75 -4.24
N ARG A 38 -4.99 -9.17 -4.91
CA ARG A 38 -3.82 -9.90 -5.42
C ARG A 38 -3.03 -10.56 -4.30
N ALA A 39 -2.85 -9.88 -3.15
CA ALA A 39 -2.16 -10.42 -1.98
C ALA A 39 -2.89 -11.64 -1.42
N HIS A 40 -4.21 -11.59 -1.29
CA HIS A 40 -5.01 -12.70 -0.80
C HIS A 40 -5.13 -13.86 -1.80
N GLU A 41 -5.23 -13.58 -3.08
CA GLU A 41 -5.40 -14.63 -4.10
C GLU A 41 -4.06 -15.28 -4.50
N ARG A 42 -3.16 -14.48 -5.07
CA ARG A 42 -1.87 -14.97 -5.58
C ARG A 42 -0.84 -15.10 -4.49
N GLY A 43 -0.79 -14.11 -3.58
CA GLY A 43 0.15 -14.09 -2.46
C GLY A 43 -0.03 -15.29 -1.54
N ALA A 44 -1.27 -15.66 -1.24
CA ALA A 44 -1.57 -16.83 -0.42
C ALA A 44 -1.11 -18.14 -1.07
N LYS A 45 -1.25 -18.29 -2.39
CA LYS A 45 -0.84 -19.50 -3.11
C LYS A 45 0.67 -19.77 -3.06
N VAL A 46 1.46 -18.73 -2.92
CA VAL A 46 2.94 -18.82 -2.90
C VAL A 46 3.55 -18.48 -1.53
N GLY A 47 2.71 -18.24 -0.52
CA GLY A 47 3.17 -17.86 0.82
C GLY A 47 3.96 -16.54 0.83
N ALA A 48 3.54 -15.56 0.03
CA ALA A 48 4.28 -14.31 -0.13
C ALA A 48 4.28 -13.42 1.11
N PHE A 49 3.21 -13.49 1.92
CA PHE A 49 2.99 -12.61 3.06
C PHE A 49 2.76 -13.42 4.34
N SER A 50 3.47 -13.08 5.41
CA SER A 50 3.19 -13.57 6.76
C SER A 50 1.99 -12.86 7.39
N CYS A 51 1.74 -11.62 6.99
CA CYS A 51 0.63 -10.79 7.45
C CYS A 51 0.16 -9.87 6.33
N VAL A 52 -1.15 -9.73 6.15
CA VAL A 52 -1.75 -8.71 5.28
C VAL A 52 -2.57 -7.78 6.16
N THR A 53 -2.30 -6.48 6.07
CA THR A 53 -2.87 -5.46 6.96
C THR A 53 -3.98 -4.68 6.26
N ASP A 54 -5.09 -5.35 5.96
CA ASP A 54 -6.20 -4.82 5.16
C ASP A 54 -6.72 -3.47 5.67
N ASP A 55 -7.18 -3.40 6.92
CA ASP A 55 -7.78 -2.18 7.48
C ASP A 55 -6.78 -1.04 7.56
N ARG A 56 -5.53 -1.34 7.92
CA ARG A 56 -4.47 -0.34 7.96
C ARG A 56 -4.16 0.20 6.57
N ALA A 57 -4.07 -0.68 5.57
CA ALA A 57 -3.83 -0.29 4.18
C ALA A 57 -4.96 0.61 3.64
N ARG A 58 -6.22 0.26 3.90
CA ARG A 58 -7.39 1.07 3.52
C ARG A 58 -7.36 2.44 4.17
N THR A 59 -7.18 2.50 5.48
CA THR A 59 -7.10 3.77 6.22
C THR A 59 -5.96 4.67 5.71
N GLN A 60 -4.81 4.09 5.39
CA GLN A 60 -3.68 4.84 4.85
C GLN A 60 -3.95 5.31 3.41
N ALA A 61 -4.64 4.52 2.59
CA ALA A 61 -5.04 4.91 1.25
C ALA A 61 -6.02 6.09 1.26
N GLU A 62 -7.02 6.06 2.13
CA GLU A 62 -7.99 7.16 2.32
C GLU A 62 -7.28 8.47 2.71
N ARG A 63 -6.37 8.41 3.69
CA ARG A 63 -5.57 9.59 4.10
C ARG A 63 -4.71 10.13 2.97
N ALA A 64 -4.07 9.25 2.20
CA ALA A 64 -3.28 9.66 1.04
C ALA A 64 -4.16 10.32 -0.02
N GLU A 65 -5.35 9.80 -0.25
CA GLU A 65 -6.32 10.36 -1.20
C GLU A 65 -6.78 11.77 -0.79
N GLU A 66 -7.00 12.00 0.51
CA GLU A 66 -7.32 13.32 1.05
C GLU A 66 -6.16 14.31 0.83
N MET A 67 -4.92 13.90 1.11
CA MET A 67 -3.74 14.74 0.88
C MET A 67 -3.57 15.11 -0.61
N LEU A 68 -3.72 14.14 -1.51
CA LEU A 68 -3.63 14.35 -2.96
C LEU A 68 -4.75 15.24 -3.48
N ARG A 69 -5.95 15.11 -2.92
CA ARG A 69 -7.09 15.99 -3.25
C ARG A 69 -6.82 17.43 -2.80
N ALA A 70 -6.30 17.62 -1.60
CA ALA A 70 -5.92 18.95 -1.09
C ALA A 70 -4.81 19.59 -1.93
N GLU A 71 -3.79 18.80 -2.34
CA GLU A 71 -2.74 19.27 -3.25
C GLU A 71 -3.33 19.76 -4.59
N ARG A 72 -4.21 18.98 -5.22
CA ARG A 72 -4.85 19.36 -6.48
C ARG A 72 -5.69 20.64 -6.39
N SER A 73 -6.35 20.87 -5.26
CA SER A 73 -7.16 22.08 -5.04
C SER A 73 -6.33 23.31 -4.67
N GLY A 74 -5.02 23.18 -4.52
CA GLY A 74 -4.12 24.26 -4.10
C GLY A 74 -4.26 24.66 -2.63
N GLY A 75 -4.96 23.87 -1.83
CA GLY A 75 -5.26 24.19 -0.42
C GLY A 75 -4.38 23.49 0.62
N GLY A 76 -3.40 22.71 0.20
CA GLY A 76 -2.58 21.91 1.12
C GLY A 76 -1.09 21.91 0.78
N ALA A 77 -0.28 21.39 1.70
CA ALA A 77 1.12 21.08 1.40
C ALA A 77 1.20 19.96 0.34
N PRO A 78 2.29 19.92 -0.44
CA PRO A 78 2.51 18.82 -1.39
C PRO A 78 2.45 17.46 -0.68
N ALA A 79 1.71 16.53 -1.24
CA ALA A 79 1.66 15.16 -0.73
C ALA A 79 3.04 14.49 -0.90
N PRO A 80 3.45 13.60 0.02
CA PRO A 80 4.67 12.81 -0.15
C PRO A 80 4.72 12.12 -1.51
N LEU A 81 5.92 11.96 -2.08
CA LEU A 81 6.09 11.41 -3.43
C LEU A 81 5.41 10.04 -3.61
N LEU A 82 5.49 9.18 -2.61
CA LEU A 82 4.94 7.83 -2.62
C LEU A 82 3.58 7.72 -1.89
N ALA A 83 2.91 8.85 -1.62
CA ALA A 83 1.62 8.84 -0.95
C ALA A 83 0.61 7.94 -1.68
N GLY A 84 0.02 7.00 -0.95
CA GLY A 84 -1.00 6.09 -1.45
C GLY A 84 -0.48 4.88 -2.24
N ILE A 85 0.83 4.73 -2.43
CA ILE A 85 1.40 3.57 -3.11
C ILE A 85 1.59 2.44 -2.08
N PRO A 86 0.91 1.29 -2.23
CA PRO A 86 1.09 0.15 -1.34
C PRO A 86 2.47 -0.47 -1.52
N LEU A 87 3.13 -0.78 -0.42
CA LEU A 87 4.45 -1.38 -0.40
C LEU A 87 4.45 -2.65 0.47
N PRO A 88 5.00 -3.76 -0.02
CA PRO A 88 5.32 -4.90 0.84
C PRO A 88 6.55 -4.56 1.69
N ILE A 89 6.46 -4.83 2.98
CA ILE A 89 7.55 -4.63 3.93
C ILE A 89 8.08 -6.00 4.32
N LYS A 90 9.40 -6.18 4.22
CA LYS A 90 10.01 -7.44 4.65
C LYS A 90 9.95 -7.57 6.18
N ASP A 91 9.71 -8.79 6.65
CA ASP A 91 9.69 -9.14 8.09
C ASP A 91 11.11 -9.12 8.73
N LEU A 92 11.88 -8.11 8.40
CA LEU A 92 13.15 -7.70 9.02
C LEU A 92 13.14 -6.20 9.36
N VAL A 93 12.04 -5.52 9.01
CA VAL A 93 11.80 -4.10 9.30
C VAL A 93 10.69 -4.05 10.34
N GLU A 94 10.94 -3.37 11.43
CA GLU A 94 9.94 -3.20 12.47
C GLU A 94 8.87 -2.18 12.03
N VAL A 95 7.62 -2.56 12.21
CA VAL A 95 6.47 -1.66 12.03
C VAL A 95 5.58 -1.77 13.26
N GLU A 96 5.41 -0.68 13.96
CA GLU A 96 4.66 -0.65 15.21
C GLU A 96 3.27 -1.31 15.09
N GLY A 97 2.98 -2.20 16.01
CA GLY A 97 1.72 -2.94 16.07
C GLY A 97 1.60 -4.11 15.09
N LEU A 98 2.68 -4.45 14.36
CA LEU A 98 2.70 -5.59 13.45
C LEU A 98 3.63 -6.70 13.96
N PRO A 99 3.39 -7.97 13.53
CA PRO A 99 4.31 -9.06 13.82
C PRO A 99 5.72 -8.76 13.29
N PHE A 100 6.72 -9.06 14.11
CA PHE A 100 8.12 -8.99 13.74
C PHE A 100 8.81 -10.29 14.20
N GLU A 101 8.86 -11.24 13.32
CA GLU A 101 9.33 -12.60 13.62
C GLU A 101 10.65 -12.94 12.91
N ALA A 102 11.04 -12.15 11.92
CA ALA A 102 12.31 -12.30 11.15
C ALA A 102 12.53 -13.72 10.61
N GLY A 103 11.45 -14.47 10.37
CA GLY A 103 11.51 -15.86 9.94
C GLY A 103 12.08 -16.81 11.00
N SER A 104 12.19 -16.40 12.26
CA SER A 104 12.78 -17.18 13.35
C SER A 104 11.71 -17.74 14.29
N PRO A 105 11.66 -19.07 14.51
CA PRO A 105 10.77 -19.65 15.51
C PRO A 105 10.98 -19.10 16.93
N ALA A 106 12.18 -18.61 17.24
CA ALA A 106 12.49 -18.00 18.53
C ALA A 106 11.77 -16.65 18.74
N LEU A 107 11.33 -16.00 17.66
CA LEU A 107 10.59 -14.75 17.69
C LEU A 107 9.10 -14.93 17.39
N ALA A 108 8.61 -16.16 17.34
CA ALA A 108 7.20 -16.44 17.06
C ALA A 108 6.29 -15.70 18.05
N GLY A 109 5.31 -14.97 17.52
CA GLY A 109 4.38 -14.15 18.30
C GLY A 109 4.94 -12.82 18.78
N ASN A 110 6.17 -12.46 18.40
CA ASN A 110 6.72 -11.15 18.73
C ASN A 110 6.02 -10.04 17.94
N MET A 111 5.61 -8.99 18.65
CA MET A 111 4.97 -7.80 18.08
C MET A 111 5.89 -6.60 18.22
N SER A 112 6.05 -5.84 17.14
CA SER A 112 6.88 -4.64 17.21
C SER A 112 6.20 -3.51 17.97
N THR A 113 6.98 -2.82 18.80
CA THR A 113 6.55 -1.63 19.56
C THR A 113 7.07 -0.32 18.99
N ARG A 114 7.77 -0.39 17.86
CA ARG A 114 8.33 0.77 17.16
C ARG A 114 8.28 0.57 15.64
N THR A 115 8.51 1.64 14.91
CA THR A 115 8.76 1.60 13.46
C THR A 115 10.18 2.06 13.19
N ASP A 116 10.92 1.30 12.36
CA ASP A 116 12.28 1.63 11.90
C ASP A 116 12.29 2.83 10.95
#